data_64978aebb1ecf0edb754638c8b420735
#
_entry.id   64978aebb1ecf0edb754638c8b420735
#
_cell.length_a   1.000
_cell.length_b   1.000
_cell.length_c   1.000
_cell.angle_alpha   90.00
_cell.angle_beta   90.00
_cell.angle_gamma   90.00
#
_symmetry.space_group_name_H-M   'P 1'
#
loop_
_entity.id
_entity.type
_entity.pdbx_description
1 polymer ?
#
loop_
_entity_poly.entity_id
_entity_poly.type
_entity_poly.pdbx_seq_one_letter_code
_entity_poly.pdbx_strand_id
1 'polypeptide(L)'
;MLSPKTSPLGKLLSQYVCVRVTRMDDVNVSLFDHDWNTTLYFFLLNADEHIYMRYGGRDSASPDTYLNLQSLELAAAQGLELHREYAGGQIKPAPLPRPVFPREMPLLVERTFALNKCVECHLIGDFQNLQREHDGTLDKLTHVYRSPDIKTLGIILDVPKGLVVKEARGAVQAAGMKTGDRIAALNGTPVWTFGDLQYCYDKVDRQAERIQITVDRGGQSASLSVVLPPRWWWTDVRYRLSSVEPKTYFEDRPLTDEEKRKFGLKLDGFASQVTYIPGVARMKMVKCHDLLVGDIIFAVDGKDRDPLANTADLFIKLTKQPGDAATLDVLRNGERIRMPLTTDRVNFRK
;
A
#
# COMPACT_ATOMS: atom_id res chain seq x y z
N MET A 1 -3.80 21.83 -11.81
CA MET A 1 -3.99 22.57 -10.54
C MET A 1 -3.98 24.06 -10.87
N LEU A 2 -5.16 24.62 -10.90
CA LEU A 2 -5.32 26.04 -11.20
C LEU A 2 -5.84 26.73 -9.93
N SER A 3 -4.99 26.78 -8.88
CA SER A 3 -5.32 27.63 -7.74
C SER A 3 -5.22 29.08 -8.17
N PRO A 4 -6.24 29.93 -7.89
CA PRO A 4 -6.13 31.36 -8.15
C PRO A 4 -4.85 31.89 -7.50
N LYS A 5 -4.09 32.73 -8.22
CA LYS A 5 -2.83 33.34 -7.70
C LYS A 5 -3.06 34.12 -6.39
N THR A 6 -4.27 34.58 -6.17
CA THR A 6 -4.67 35.33 -4.98
C THR A 6 -5.00 34.43 -3.77
N SER A 7 -5.22 33.12 -3.97
CA SER A 7 -5.50 32.19 -2.88
C SER A 7 -4.25 31.94 -2.03
N PRO A 8 -4.39 31.50 -0.76
CA PRO A 8 -3.24 31.13 0.07
C PRO A 8 -2.30 30.14 -0.62
N LEU A 9 -2.85 29.03 -1.16
CA LEU A 9 -2.07 28.06 -1.91
C LEU A 9 -1.41 28.67 -3.16
N GLY A 10 -2.12 29.53 -3.92
CA GLY A 10 -1.56 30.20 -5.10
C GLY A 10 -0.36 31.10 -4.79
N LYS A 11 -0.40 31.81 -3.65
CA LYS A 11 0.72 32.62 -3.16
C LYS A 11 1.92 31.76 -2.77
N LEU A 12 1.72 30.62 -2.14
CA LEU A 12 2.78 29.66 -1.80
C LEU A 12 3.38 29.09 -3.08
N LEU A 13 2.57 28.58 -3.99
CA LEU A 13 3.02 27.96 -5.25
C LEU A 13 3.74 28.96 -6.18
N SER A 14 3.51 30.26 -6.05
CA SER A 14 4.26 31.27 -6.81
C SER A 14 5.75 31.34 -6.45
N GLN A 15 6.15 30.76 -5.33
CA GLN A 15 7.53 30.64 -4.86
C GLN A 15 8.20 29.33 -5.30
N TYR A 16 7.48 28.47 -6.01
CA TYR A 16 7.95 27.20 -6.55
C TYR A 16 8.02 27.24 -8.08
N VAL A 17 8.92 26.45 -8.64
CA VAL A 17 8.83 26.03 -10.04
C VAL A 17 7.92 24.81 -10.09
N CYS A 18 6.66 25.01 -10.51
CA CYS A 18 5.67 23.94 -10.56
C CYS A 18 5.80 23.15 -11.87
N VAL A 19 6.15 21.89 -11.78
CA VAL A 19 6.28 20.96 -12.91
C VAL A 19 5.18 19.91 -12.86
N ARG A 20 4.57 19.61 -14.00
CA ARG A 20 3.64 18.50 -14.16
C ARG A 20 4.29 17.42 -15.02
N VAL A 21 4.50 16.26 -14.45
CA VAL A 21 4.93 15.07 -15.19
C VAL A 21 3.68 14.41 -15.79
N THR A 22 3.62 14.31 -17.11
CA THR A 22 2.49 13.68 -17.84
C THR A 22 2.89 12.39 -18.53
N ARG A 23 4.19 12.08 -18.57
CA ARG A 23 4.76 10.85 -19.11
C ARG A 23 5.84 10.37 -18.17
N MET A 24 5.83 9.08 -17.90
CA MET A 24 6.73 8.47 -16.92
C MET A 24 7.99 7.84 -17.53
N ASP A 25 8.13 7.90 -18.86
CA ASP A 25 9.14 7.16 -19.64
C ASP A 25 10.58 7.37 -19.14
N ASP A 26 10.91 8.62 -18.83
CA ASP A 26 12.24 9.07 -18.40
C ASP A 26 12.27 9.55 -16.93
N VAL A 27 11.28 9.20 -16.15
CA VAL A 27 11.24 9.52 -14.72
C VAL A 27 12.05 8.50 -13.93
N ASN A 28 12.98 8.98 -13.09
CA ASN A 28 13.71 8.12 -12.17
C ASN A 28 12.75 7.58 -11.08
N VAL A 29 12.21 6.38 -11.31
CA VAL A 29 11.19 5.79 -10.43
C VAL A 29 11.74 5.28 -9.09
N SER A 30 13.05 5.20 -8.94
CA SER A 30 13.66 4.90 -7.63
C SER A 30 13.77 6.14 -6.75
N LEU A 31 13.96 7.32 -7.34
CA LEU A 31 13.94 8.61 -6.64
C LEU A 31 12.50 9.00 -6.27
N PHE A 32 11.61 8.95 -7.27
CA PHE A 32 10.20 9.31 -7.12
C PHE A 32 9.32 8.13 -6.66
N ASP A 33 9.90 7.26 -5.83
CA ASP A 33 9.21 6.08 -5.29
C ASP A 33 8.05 6.46 -4.35
N HIS A 34 6.87 5.91 -4.61
CA HIS A 34 5.64 6.11 -3.87
C HIS A 34 4.63 4.97 -4.13
N ASP A 35 3.43 5.04 -3.57
CA ASP A 35 2.33 4.13 -3.97
C ASP A 35 1.79 4.52 -5.34
N TRP A 36 2.10 3.71 -6.36
CA TRP A 36 1.70 3.92 -7.75
C TRP A 36 0.19 3.87 -7.99
N ASN A 37 -0.60 3.46 -6.99
CA ASN A 37 -2.06 3.33 -7.09
C ASN A 37 -2.82 4.54 -6.54
N THR A 38 -2.16 5.68 -6.39
CA THR A 38 -2.77 6.96 -6.05
C THR A 38 -3.20 7.72 -7.31
N THR A 39 -4.22 8.57 -7.21
CA THR A 39 -4.67 9.40 -8.34
C THR A 39 -3.67 10.50 -8.66
N LEU A 40 -3.10 11.12 -7.62
CA LEU A 40 -2.19 12.26 -7.73
C LEU A 40 -1.17 12.22 -6.61
N TYR A 41 0.08 12.53 -6.93
CA TYR A 41 1.16 12.59 -5.97
C TYR A 41 2.08 13.77 -6.26
N PHE A 42 2.59 14.39 -5.20
CA PHE A 42 3.47 15.56 -5.30
C PHE A 42 4.79 15.30 -4.61
N PHE A 43 5.86 15.81 -5.20
CA PHE A 43 7.19 15.84 -4.60
C PHE A 43 7.63 17.29 -4.49
N LEU A 44 8.05 17.70 -3.30
CA LEU A 44 8.67 18.98 -3.06
C LEU A 44 10.17 18.73 -2.94
N LEU A 45 10.96 19.29 -3.86
CA LEU A 45 12.39 19.04 -3.98
C LEU A 45 13.13 20.29 -4.46
N ASN A 46 14.45 20.28 -4.40
CA ASN A 46 15.31 21.31 -4.98
C ASN A 46 15.91 20.89 -6.34
N ALA A 47 16.76 21.74 -6.90
CA ALA A 47 17.44 21.48 -8.16
C ALA A 47 18.49 20.36 -8.10
N ASP A 48 18.95 20.00 -6.90
CA ASP A 48 19.90 18.90 -6.67
C ASP A 48 19.16 17.55 -6.46
N GLU A 49 17.87 17.48 -6.81
CA GLU A 49 17.01 16.31 -6.64
C GLU A 49 16.84 15.86 -5.17
N HIS A 50 17.18 16.72 -4.20
CA HIS A 50 16.88 16.44 -2.79
C HIS A 50 15.39 16.60 -2.52
N ILE A 51 14.69 15.51 -2.23
CA ILE A 51 13.27 15.50 -1.89
C ILE A 51 13.10 15.91 -0.43
N TYR A 52 12.45 17.05 -0.20
CA TYR A 52 12.06 17.53 1.13
C TYR A 52 10.86 16.77 1.66
N MET A 53 9.87 16.56 0.79
CA MET A 53 8.61 15.92 1.16
C MET A 53 7.96 15.22 -0.02
N ARG A 54 7.17 14.19 0.34
CA ARG A 54 6.22 13.48 -0.52
C ARG A 54 4.82 13.83 -0.05
N TYR A 55 3.93 14.27 -0.92
CA TYR A 55 2.56 14.61 -0.56
C TYR A 55 1.56 13.84 -1.40
N GLY A 56 0.62 13.19 -0.75
CA GLY A 56 -0.40 12.29 -1.33
C GLY A 56 -0.47 11.00 -0.55
N GLY A 57 -1.11 10.01 -1.13
CA GLY A 57 -1.26 8.68 -0.56
C GLY A 57 -2.70 8.25 -0.45
N ARG A 58 -2.89 6.96 -0.27
CA ARG A 58 -4.19 6.30 -0.24
C ARG A 58 -4.34 5.39 0.96
N ASP A 59 -5.56 4.91 1.15
CA ASP A 59 -5.88 3.74 1.96
C ASP A 59 -6.78 2.78 1.15
N SER A 60 -7.37 1.80 1.83
CA SER A 60 -8.30 0.85 1.21
C SER A 60 -9.65 1.47 0.79
N ALA A 61 -9.98 2.66 1.28
CA ALA A 61 -11.27 3.30 0.98
C ALA A 61 -11.22 4.16 -0.29
N SER A 62 -10.08 4.86 -0.54
CA SER A 62 -9.96 5.75 -1.69
C SER A 62 -8.50 5.97 -2.10
N PRO A 63 -8.21 6.10 -3.41
CA PRO A 63 -6.89 6.50 -3.90
C PRO A 63 -6.51 7.93 -3.51
N ASP A 64 -7.45 8.74 -3.02
CA ASP A 64 -7.32 10.16 -2.71
C ASP A 64 -7.48 10.49 -1.23
N THR A 65 -7.54 9.50 -0.35
CA THR A 65 -7.86 9.68 1.09
C THR A 65 -7.02 10.77 1.74
N TYR A 66 -5.75 10.90 1.38
CA TYR A 66 -4.82 11.84 1.98
C TYR A 66 -4.52 13.07 1.10
N LEU A 67 -5.35 13.34 0.11
CA LEU A 67 -5.31 14.57 -0.68
C LEU A 67 -6.30 15.59 -0.12
N ASN A 68 -5.81 16.74 0.33
CA ASN A 68 -6.62 17.83 0.87
C ASN A 68 -5.94 19.17 0.63
N LEU A 69 -6.71 20.21 0.24
CA LEU A 69 -6.14 21.52 -0.06
C LEU A 69 -5.48 22.18 1.16
N GLN A 70 -6.06 22.04 2.35
CA GLN A 70 -5.52 22.67 3.56
C GLN A 70 -4.20 22.01 3.97
N SER A 71 -4.13 20.67 3.96
CA SER A 71 -2.86 19.97 4.24
C SER A 71 -1.82 20.16 3.14
N LEU A 72 -2.21 20.41 1.89
CA LEU A 72 -1.28 20.79 0.82
C LEU A 72 -0.71 22.20 1.05
N GLU A 73 -1.51 23.13 1.54
CA GLU A 73 -1.02 24.45 1.95
C GLU A 73 0.03 24.36 3.07
N LEU A 74 -0.23 23.51 4.07
CA LEU A 74 0.74 23.25 5.14
C LEU A 74 2.02 22.64 4.59
N ALA A 75 1.91 21.65 3.71
CA ALA A 75 3.07 21.01 3.07
C ALA A 75 3.87 22.02 2.25
N ALA A 76 3.21 22.85 1.43
CA ALA A 76 3.89 23.86 0.62
C ALA A 76 4.60 24.92 1.50
N ALA A 77 4.00 25.36 2.60
CA ALA A 77 4.67 26.26 3.53
C ALA A 77 5.90 25.62 4.18
N GLN A 78 5.76 24.38 4.67
CA GLN A 78 6.86 23.63 5.29
C GLN A 78 8.00 23.35 4.31
N GLY A 79 7.69 23.07 3.01
CA GLY A 79 8.71 22.86 1.99
C GLY A 79 9.60 24.06 1.75
N LEU A 80 9.07 25.27 1.84
CA LEU A 80 9.87 26.51 1.77
C LEU A 80 10.80 26.67 2.98
N GLU A 81 10.35 26.28 4.16
CA GLU A 81 11.21 26.30 5.36
C GLU A 81 12.36 25.28 5.22
N LEU A 82 12.04 24.02 4.85
CA LEU A 82 13.05 22.99 4.62
C LEU A 82 14.05 23.39 3.53
N HIS A 83 13.60 24.12 2.49
CA HIS A 83 14.50 24.65 1.48
C HIS A 83 15.47 25.71 2.05
N ARG A 84 15.00 26.57 2.94
CA ARG A 84 15.88 27.54 3.62
C ARG A 84 16.88 26.86 4.54
N GLU A 85 16.45 25.85 5.30
CA GLU A 85 17.33 25.04 6.15
C GLU A 85 18.40 24.31 5.33
N TYR A 86 18.02 23.73 4.17
CA TYR A 86 18.95 23.11 3.24
C TYR A 86 19.96 24.11 2.68
N ALA A 87 19.49 25.26 2.19
CA ALA A 87 20.35 26.31 1.66
C ALA A 87 21.27 26.90 2.76
N GLY A 88 20.84 26.89 4.00
CA GLY A 88 21.63 27.28 5.18
C GLY A 88 22.59 26.19 5.69
N GLY A 89 22.63 25.02 5.04
CA GLY A 89 23.51 23.90 5.42
C GLY A 89 23.07 23.12 6.68
N GLN A 90 21.87 23.36 7.17
CA GLN A 90 21.32 22.66 8.34
C GLN A 90 20.81 21.25 8.00
N ILE A 91 20.33 21.06 6.76
CA ILE A 91 19.95 19.76 6.23
C ILE A 91 21.07 19.27 5.31
N LYS A 92 21.59 18.07 5.60
CA LYS A 92 22.58 17.42 4.73
C LYS A 92 21.87 16.62 3.65
N PRO A 93 22.33 16.68 2.37
CA PRO A 93 21.76 15.86 1.31
C PRO A 93 21.94 14.37 1.63
N ALA A 94 20.87 13.58 1.45
CA ALA A 94 20.98 12.14 1.46
C ALA A 94 21.56 11.62 0.14
N PRO A 95 22.27 10.49 0.12
CA PRO A 95 22.70 9.85 -1.13
C PRO A 95 21.48 9.55 -2.01
N LEU A 96 21.59 9.87 -3.29
CA LEU A 96 20.54 9.55 -4.26
C LEU A 96 20.53 8.05 -4.52
N PRO A 97 19.34 7.44 -4.68
CA PRO A 97 19.23 6.04 -5.04
C PRO A 97 19.78 5.80 -6.46
N ARG A 98 20.25 4.58 -6.75
CA ARG A 98 20.61 4.19 -8.11
C ARG A 98 19.42 4.46 -9.04
N PRO A 99 19.58 5.23 -10.12
CA PRO A 99 18.49 5.53 -11.03
C PRO A 99 17.91 4.27 -11.66
N VAL A 100 16.58 4.24 -11.80
CA VAL A 100 15.82 3.22 -12.55
C VAL A 100 14.78 3.95 -13.38
N PHE A 101 14.76 3.66 -14.69
CA PHE A 101 13.82 4.29 -15.61
C PHE A 101 12.85 3.26 -16.20
N PRO A 102 11.56 3.61 -16.41
CA PRO A 102 10.58 2.71 -17.00
C PRO A 102 11.03 2.10 -18.34
N ARG A 103 11.75 2.86 -19.18
CA ARG A 103 12.28 2.37 -20.45
C ARG A 103 13.39 1.32 -20.32
N GLU A 104 13.91 1.09 -19.11
CA GLU A 104 14.91 0.08 -18.81
C GLU A 104 14.31 -1.21 -18.27
N MET A 105 12.98 -1.29 -18.12
CA MET A 105 12.27 -2.48 -17.67
C MET A 105 11.82 -3.30 -18.88
N PRO A 106 12.48 -4.44 -19.21
CA PRO A 106 12.22 -5.18 -20.46
C PRO A 106 10.76 -5.54 -20.70
N LEU A 107 10.06 -6.06 -19.67
CA LEU A 107 8.64 -6.43 -19.79
C LEU A 107 7.73 -5.22 -20.00
N LEU A 108 8.04 -4.08 -19.40
CA LEU A 108 7.29 -2.84 -19.60
C LEU A 108 7.54 -2.28 -21.00
N VAL A 109 8.77 -2.35 -21.49
CA VAL A 109 9.13 -1.94 -22.86
C VAL A 109 8.34 -2.76 -23.89
N GLU A 110 8.31 -4.08 -23.76
CA GLU A 110 7.53 -4.98 -24.64
C GLU A 110 6.03 -4.60 -24.62
N ARG A 111 5.50 -4.26 -23.44
CA ARG A 111 4.07 -3.96 -23.25
C ARG A 111 3.66 -2.59 -23.78
N THR A 112 4.55 -1.60 -23.71
CA THR A 112 4.20 -0.18 -23.94
C THR A 112 5.02 0.46 -25.06
N PHE A 113 6.32 0.67 -24.85
CA PHE A 113 7.17 1.42 -25.77
C PHE A 113 7.28 0.78 -27.16
N ALA A 114 7.42 -0.55 -27.22
CA ALA A 114 7.45 -1.28 -28.49
C ALA A 114 6.14 -1.15 -29.28
N LEU A 115 5.04 -0.77 -28.63
CA LEU A 115 3.72 -0.57 -29.22
C LEU A 115 3.33 0.91 -29.31
N ASN A 116 4.27 1.85 -29.10
CA ASN A 116 4.04 3.30 -29.05
C ASN A 116 2.93 3.70 -28.06
N LYS A 117 2.79 2.98 -26.94
CA LYS A 117 1.84 3.29 -25.87
C LYS A 117 2.52 4.09 -24.76
N CYS A 118 1.76 4.98 -24.12
CA CYS A 118 2.21 5.70 -22.95
C CYS A 118 2.31 4.78 -21.72
N VAL A 119 3.24 5.10 -20.80
CA VAL A 119 3.34 4.46 -19.50
C VAL A 119 2.54 5.25 -18.49
N GLU A 120 1.60 4.58 -17.83
CA GLU A 120 0.80 5.10 -16.73
C GLU A 120 1.43 4.70 -15.40
N CYS A 121 1.24 5.52 -14.34
CA CYS A 121 1.91 5.32 -13.06
C CYS A 121 1.70 3.92 -12.46
N HIS A 122 0.45 3.42 -12.46
CA HIS A 122 0.16 2.10 -11.90
C HIS A 122 0.81 0.94 -12.67
N LEU A 123 1.04 1.08 -13.98
CA LEU A 123 1.77 0.07 -14.76
C LEU A 123 3.21 -0.08 -14.27
N ILE A 124 3.84 0.98 -13.77
CA ILE A 124 5.22 0.93 -13.25
C ILE A 124 5.30 -0.07 -12.11
N GLY A 125 4.45 0.05 -11.09
CA GLY A 125 4.43 -0.86 -9.95
C GLY A 125 4.16 -2.31 -10.34
N ASP A 126 3.18 -2.51 -11.23
CA ASP A 126 2.82 -3.84 -11.73
C ASP A 126 3.99 -4.48 -12.50
N PHE A 127 4.63 -3.73 -13.40
CA PHE A 127 5.73 -4.26 -14.21
C PHE A 127 7.05 -4.37 -13.44
N GLN A 128 7.29 -3.56 -12.40
CA GLN A 128 8.38 -3.80 -11.45
C GLN A 128 8.24 -5.18 -10.78
N ASN A 129 7.02 -5.55 -10.38
CA ASN A 129 6.77 -6.84 -9.76
C ASN A 129 6.85 -7.98 -10.76
N LEU A 130 6.28 -7.82 -11.96
CA LEU A 130 6.39 -8.81 -13.04
C LEU A 130 7.84 -9.06 -13.44
N GLN A 131 8.66 -8.00 -13.52
CA GLN A 131 10.07 -8.14 -13.83
C GLN A 131 10.81 -8.89 -12.71
N ARG A 132 10.55 -8.56 -11.43
CA ARG A 132 11.13 -9.28 -10.29
C ARG A 132 10.71 -10.75 -10.26
N GLU A 133 9.46 -11.06 -10.62
CA GLU A 133 9.00 -12.45 -10.73
C GLU A 133 9.75 -13.19 -11.84
N HIS A 134 9.89 -12.58 -13.01
CA HIS A 134 10.65 -13.13 -14.14
C HIS A 134 12.11 -13.38 -13.74
N ASP A 135 12.72 -12.48 -12.99
CA ASP A 135 14.11 -12.54 -12.55
C ASP A 135 14.31 -13.42 -11.30
N GLY A 136 13.22 -13.98 -10.73
CA GLY A 136 13.27 -14.82 -9.52
C GLY A 136 13.60 -14.04 -8.23
N THR A 137 13.40 -12.73 -8.21
CA THR A 137 13.73 -11.83 -7.08
C THR A 137 12.52 -11.25 -6.37
N LEU A 138 11.31 -11.70 -6.72
CA LEU A 138 10.07 -11.20 -6.10
C LEU A 138 9.93 -11.70 -4.68
N ASP A 139 9.93 -10.76 -3.73
CA ASP A 139 9.44 -10.97 -2.37
C ASP A 139 8.03 -10.37 -2.25
N LYS A 140 7.02 -11.20 -2.02
CA LYS A 140 5.62 -10.76 -1.99
C LYS A 140 5.34 -9.79 -0.84
N LEU A 141 5.91 -10.02 0.36
CA LEU A 141 5.66 -9.16 1.51
C LEU A 141 6.20 -7.74 1.29
N THR A 142 7.35 -7.63 0.65
CA THR A 142 8.02 -6.35 0.41
C THR A 142 7.55 -5.67 -0.88
N HIS A 143 7.34 -6.44 -1.95
CA HIS A 143 7.13 -5.89 -3.29
C HIS A 143 5.65 -5.82 -3.69
N VAL A 144 4.83 -6.81 -3.31
CA VAL A 144 3.39 -6.82 -3.61
C VAL A 144 2.62 -6.04 -2.55
N TYR A 145 2.88 -6.31 -1.26
CA TYR A 145 2.22 -5.62 -0.15
C TYR A 145 2.97 -4.35 0.24
N ARG A 146 3.18 -3.47 -0.73
CA ARG A 146 3.79 -2.14 -0.54
C ARG A 146 2.80 -1.14 0.02
N SER A 147 3.35 -0.08 0.62
CA SER A 147 2.58 1.04 1.17
C SER A 147 1.52 0.57 2.17
N PRO A 148 1.94 -0.10 3.27
CA PRO A 148 1.01 -0.59 4.27
C PRO A 148 0.07 0.49 4.79
N ASP A 149 -1.17 0.11 5.08
CA ASP A 149 -2.15 1.04 5.63
C ASP A 149 -1.86 1.32 7.11
N ILE A 150 -1.61 2.58 7.47
CA ILE A 150 -1.36 2.98 8.88
C ILE A 150 -2.54 2.69 9.81
N LYS A 151 -3.73 2.47 9.26
CA LYS A 151 -4.92 2.06 10.04
C LYS A 151 -4.73 0.68 10.66
N THR A 152 -3.81 -0.16 10.13
CA THR A 152 -3.44 -1.43 10.78
C THR A 152 -2.84 -1.22 12.16
N LEU A 153 -2.20 -0.08 12.42
CA LEU A 153 -1.68 0.32 13.73
C LEU A 153 -2.76 0.99 14.61
N GLY A 154 -3.88 1.38 14.01
CA GLY A 154 -4.96 2.11 14.67
C GLY A 154 -4.82 3.64 14.61
N ILE A 155 -4.04 4.17 13.65
CA ILE A 155 -3.88 5.62 13.42
C ILE A 155 -4.99 6.11 12.49
N ILE A 156 -5.77 7.09 12.93
CA ILE A 156 -6.71 7.84 12.10
C ILE A 156 -6.29 9.30 12.14
N LEU A 157 -5.98 9.89 10.98
CA LEU A 157 -5.51 11.26 10.85
C LEU A 157 -6.67 12.26 10.64
N ASP A 158 -6.49 13.49 11.13
CA ASP A 158 -7.25 14.67 10.74
C ASP A 158 -6.62 15.24 9.46
N VAL A 159 -6.98 14.66 8.30
CA VAL A 159 -6.33 14.92 7.00
C VAL A 159 -6.14 16.40 6.66
N PRO A 160 -7.12 17.31 6.91
CA PRO A 160 -6.92 18.74 6.73
C PRO A 160 -5.77 19.33 7.53
N LYS A 161 -5.44 18.73 8.69
CA LYS A 161 -4.35 19.15 9.58
C LYS A 161 -3.05 18.35 9.37
N GLY A 162 -2.96 17.58 8.30
CA GLY A 162 -1.77 16.77 7.95
C GLY A 162 -1.61 15.57 8.88
N LEU A 163 -0.49 15.51 9.62
CA LEU A 163 -0.16 14.37 10.49
C LEU A 163 -0.73 14.47 11.92
N VAL A 164 -1.76 15.26 12.12
CA VAL A 164 -2.44 15.33 13.43
C VAL A 164 -3.36 14.12 13.61
N VAL A 165 -3.20 13.42 14.72
CA VAL A 165 -4.01 12.26 15.08
C VAL A 165 -5.42 12.71 15.47
N LYS A 166 -6.42 12.27 14.70
CA LYS A 166 -7.84 12.46 15.00
C LYS A 166 -8.30 11.43 16.03
N GLU A 167 -7.83 10.20 15.88
CA GLU A 167 -8.15 9.10 16.78
C GLU A 167 -7.00 8.08 16.81
N ALA A 168 -6.69 7.56 18.01
CA ALA A 168 -5.74 6.48 18.21
C ALA A 168 -6.47 5.26 18.79
N ARG A 169 -6.25 4.09 18.18
CA ARG A 169 -6.82 2.80 18.58
C ARG A 169 -5.73 1.72 18.63
N GLY A 170 -6.05 0.54 19.16
CA GLY A 170 -5.20 -0.64 19.05
C GLY A 170 -3.75 -0.42 19.49
N ALA A 171 -2.80 -0.77 18.62
CA ALA A 171 -1.38 -0.78 18.95
C ALA A 171 -0.83 0.60 19.35
N VAL A 172 -1.21 1.65 18.62
CA VAL A 172 -0.73 3.01 18.93
C VAL A 172 -1.37 3.60 20.19
N GLN A 173 -2.63 3.27 20.46
CA GLN A 173 -3.28 3.65 21.71
C GLN A 173 -2.59 2.96 22.91
N ALA A 174 -2.28 1.67 22.79
CA ALA A 174 -1.55 0.92 23.81
C ALA A 174 -0.14 1.49 24.05
N ALA A 175 0.49 2.06 23.03
CA ALA A 175 1.77 2.75 23.13
C ALA A 175 1.66 4.18 23.70
N GLY A 176 0.46 4.68 23.98
CA GLY A 176 0.23 5.99 24.59
C GLY A 176 0.02 7.14 23.59
N MET A 177 -0.25 6.86 22.32
CA MET A 177 -0.67 7.89 21.35
C MET A 177 -2.05 8.44 21.71
N LYS A 178 -2.23 9.72 21.51
CA LYS A 178 -3.47 10.45 21.88
C LYS A 178 -4.02 11.25 20.69
N THR A 179 -5.30 11.53 20.73
CA THR A 179 -5.93 12.53 19.86
C THR A 179 -5.24 13.87 20.04
N GLY A 180 -4.93 14.56 18.94
CA GLY A 180 -4.22 15.83 18.92
C GLY A 180 -2.69 15.72 18.83
N ASP A 181 -2.10 14.55 19.05
CA ASP A 181 -0.67 14.33 18.77
C ASP A 181 -0.39 14.60 17.29
N ARG A 182 0.74 15.26 17.00
CA ARG A 182 1.26 15.37 15.62
C ARG A 182 2.41 14.40 15.44
N ILE A 183 2.30 13.49 14.49
CA ILE A 183 3.39 12.58 14.16
C ILE A 183 4.53 13.40 13.54
N ALA A 184 5.74 13.28 14.07
CA ALA A 184 6.91 14.05 13.68
C ALA A 184 8.05 13.17 13.08
N ALA A 185 8.16 11.91 13.50
CA ALA A 185 9.16 10.99 12.94
C ALA A 185 8.71 9.54 13.07
N LEU A 186 9.23 8.68 12.17
CA LEU A 186 9.11 7.23 12.23
C LEU A 186 10.53 6.62 12.21
N ASN A 187 10.86 5.81 13.20
CA ASN A 187 12.19 5.22 13.40
C ASN A 187 13.34 6.25 13.27
N GLY A 188 13.12 7.46 13.83
CA GLY A 188 14.09 8.56 13.78
C GLY A 188 14.11 9.35 12.47
N THR A 189 13.42 8.91 11.42
CA THR A 189 13.30 9.66 10.17
C THR A 189 12.16 10.68 10.27
N PRO A 190 12.44 11.99 10.12
CA PRO A 190 11.41 13.03 10.13
C PRO A 190 10.36 12.81 9.05
N VAL A 191 9.11 13.09 9.38
CA VAL A 191 7.97 13.01 8.44
C VAL A 191 7.12 14.28 8.57
N TRP A 192 6.72 14.84 7.44
CA TRP A 192 6.00 16.12 7.39
C TRP A 192 4.59 15.96 6.83
N THR A 193 4.39 14.92 6.03
CA THR A 193 3.15 14.63 5.33
C THR A 193 2.79 13.16 5.47
N PHE A 194 1.55 12.80 5.11
CA PHE A 194 1.18 11.39 5.04
C PHE A 194 2.04 10.63 4.02
N GLY A 195 2.39 11.24 2.89
CA GLY A 195 3.24 10.60 1.89
C GLY A 195 4.62 10.21 2.43
N ASP A 196 5.24 11.07 3.27
CA ASP A 196 6.49 10.73 3.95
C ASP A 196 6.29 9.60 4.96
N LEU A 197 5.23 9.68 5.76
CA LEU A 197 4.90 8.65 6.76
C LEU A 197 4.70 7.28 6.09
N GLN A 198 3.91 7.23 5.01
CA GLN A 198 3.65 6.00 4.27
C GLN A 198 4.93 5.46 3.63
N TYR A 199 5.77 6.33 3.05
CA TYR A 199 7.06 5.95 2.48
C TYR A 199 8.00 5.35 3.54
N CYS A 200 8.13 5.99 4.71
CA CYS A 200 8.94 5.47 5.82
C CYS A 200 8.37 4.17 6.38
N TYR A 201 7.05 4.07 6.49
CA TYR A 201 6.38 2.85 6.98
C TYR A 201 6.56 1.67 6.00
N ASP A 202 6.55 1.93 4.69
CA ASP A 202 6.83 0.93 3.67
C ASP A 202 8.26 0.36 3.76
N LYS A 203 9.22 1.14 4.25
CA LYS A 203 10.62 0.70 4.42
C LYS A 203 10.88 -0.04 5.73
N VAL A 204 9.90 -0.18 6.61
CA VAL A 204 10.04 -0.99 7.83
C VAL A 204 10.26 -2.45 7.45
N ASP A 205 11.26 -3.08 8.07
CA ASP A 205 11.52 -4.51 7.88
C ASP A 205 10.26 -5.33 8.20
N ARG A 206 9.85 -6.20 7.29
CA ARG A 206 8.64 -7.04 7.44
C ARG A 206 8.74 -8.02 8.63
N GLN A 207 9.94 -8.25 9.16
CA GLN A 207 10.19 -9.04 10.38
C GLN A 207 10.26 -8.19 11.66
N ALA A 208 10.11 -6.86 11.55
CA ALA A 208 10.13 -5.99 12.71
C ALA A 208 8.95 -6.28 13.65
N GLU A 209 9.25 -6.34 14.95
CA GLU A 209 8.24 -6.50 16.01
C GLU A 209 7.76 -5.15 16.56
N ARG A 210 8.56 -4.09 16.38
CA ARG A 210 8.31 -2.76 16.94
C ARG A 210 8.78 -1.68 15.98
N ILE A 211 8.15 -0.51 16.10
CA ILE A 211 8.60 0.74 15.50
C ILE A 211 8.61 1.85 16.55
N GLN A 212 9.41 2.89 16.30
CA GLN A 212 9.42 4.10 17.11
C GLN A 212 8.66 5.20 16.37
N ILE A 213 7.63 5.76 16.99
CA ILE A 213 6.91 6.93 16.47
C ILE A 213 7.19 8.09 17.41
N THR A 214 7.78 9.16 16.88
CA THR A 214 7.92 10.43 17.62
C THR A 214 6.73 11.29 17.32
N VAL A 215 6.12 11.83 18.37
CA VAL A 215 4.99 12.77 18.26
C VAL A 215 5.33 14.09 18.92
N ASP A 216 4.80 15.18 18.40
CA ASP A 216 4.70 16.47 19.08
C ASP A 216 3.34 16.53 19.78
N ARG A 217 3.37 16.73 21.09
CA ARG A 217 2.21 16.86 21.97
C ARG A 217 2.22 18.21 22.65
N GLY A 218 1.60 19.20 22.02
CA GLY A 218 1.54 20.55 22.54
C GLY A 218 2.92 21.22 22.70
N GLY A 219 3.83 21.02 21.75
CA GLY A 219 5.18 21.54 21.74
C GLY A 219 6.21 20.67 22.50
N GLN A 220 5.77 19.54 23.06
CA GLN A 220 6.67 18.57 23.71
C GLN A 220 6.83 17.31 22.86
N SER A 221 8.07 16.93 22.59
CA SER A 221 8.39 15.70 21.89
C SER A 221 8.21 14.48 22.79
N ALA A 222 7.51 13.46 22.30
CA ALA A 222 7.37 12.16 22.97
C ALA A 222 7.67 11.03 21.99
N SER A 223 8.47 10.05 22.42
CA SER A 223 8.79 8.84 21.64
C SER A 223 7.94 7.68 22.13
N LEU A 224 7.22 7.05 21.20
CA LEU A 224 6.31 5.95 21.45
C LEU A 224 6.85 4.67 20.80
N SER A 225 7.06 3.62 21.61
CA SER A 225 7.43 2.29 21.11
C SER A 225 6.17 1.48 20.81
N VAL A 226 5.83 1.34 19.53
CA VAL A 226 4.62 0.66 19.07
C VAL A 226 4.94 -0.77 18.71
N VAL A 227 4.25 -1.72 19.35
CA VAL A 227 4.30 -3.15 18.98
C VAL A 227 3.50 -3.33 17.70
N LEU A 228 4.13 -3.91 16.69
CA LEU A 228 3.48 -4.14 15.41
C LEU A 228 2.48 -5.32 15.52
N PRO A 229 1.20 -5.12 15.19
CA PRO A 229 0.24 -6.20 15.22
C PRO A 229 0.51 -7.21 14.09
N PRO A 230 -0.02 -8.44 14.19
CA PRO A 230 0.05 -9.38 13.08
C PRO A 230 -0.48 -8.75 11.78
N ARG A 231 0.21 -8.99 10.67
CA ARG A 231 -0.14 -8.45 9.35
C ARG A 231 -0.14 -6.91 9.24
N TRP A 232 0.63 -6.22 10.08
CA TRP A 232 0.76 -4.77 10.02
C TRP A 232 1.16 -4.26 8.61
N TRP A 233 1.88 -5.09 7.86
CA TRP A 233 2.33 -4.83 6.49
C TRP A 233 1.23 -4.96 5.44
N TRP A 234 0.04 -5.39 5.83
CA TRP A 234 -1.05 -5.59 4.86
C TRP A 234 -1.49 -4.26 4.21
N THR A 235 -1.73 -4.33 2.90
CA THR A 235 -2.38 -3.28 2.12
C THR A 235 -3.41 -3.91 1.20
N ASP A 236 -4.41 -3.13 0.80
CA ASP A 236 -5.39 -3.58 -0.17
C ASP A 236 -4.76 -3.65 -1.57
N VAL A 237 -4.65 -4.84 -2.13
CA VAL A 237 -4.10 -5.10 -3.46
C VAL A 237 -5.16 -5.24 -4.56
N ARG A 238 -6.45 -5.10 -4.22
CA ARG A 238 -7.56 -5.21 -5.20
C ARG A 238 -7.50 -4.15 -6.29
N TYR A 239 -6.89 -3.01 -6.03
CA TYR A 239 -6.64 -1.96 -7.03
C TYR A 239 -5.59 -2.34 -8.07
N ARG A 240 -4.84 -3.41 -7.85
CA ARG A 240 -3.77 -3.87 -8.74
C ARG A 240 -4.33 -4.90 -9.69
N LEU A 241 -4.88 -4.45 -10.82
CA LEU A 241 -5.48 -5.32 -11.83
C LEU A 241 -4.47 -6.33 -12.40
N SER A 242 -3.20 -6.01 -12.32
CA SER A 242 -2.14 -6.62 -13.11
C SER A 242 -0.91 -7.01 -12.27
N SER A 243 -1.03 -7.05 -10.95
CA SER A 243 0.08 -7.46 -10.10
C SER A 243 0.39 -8.95 -10.25
N VAL A 244 1.61 -9.34 -9.87
CA VAL A 244 2.07 -10.75 -9.89
C VAL A 244 1.43 -11.64 -8.85
N GLU A 245 0.64 -11.09 -7.93
CA GLU A 245 -0.10 -11.93 -7.02
C GLU A 245 -1.09 -12.81 -7.79
N PRO A 246 -1.33 -14.06 -7.39
CA PRO A 246 -2.28 -14.88 -8.11
C PRO A 246 -3.69 -14.32 -7.97
N LYS A 247 -4.48 -14.35 -9.05
CA LYS A 247 -5.91 -14.07 -9.05
C LYS A 247 -6.67 -15.32 -8.63
N THR A 248 -7.50 -15.18 -7.62
CA THR A 248 -8.34 -16.26 -7.06
C THR A 248 -9.79 -16.14 -7.50
N TYR A 249 -10.19 -14.93 -7.95
CA TYR A 249 -11.56 -14.57 -8.39
C TYR A 249 -12.63 -14.81 -7.32
N PHE A 250 -12.28 -14.65 -6.07
CA PHE A 250 -13.22 -14.48 -4.96
C PHE A 250 -12.66 -13.47 -3.95
N GLU A 251 -13.53 -12.91 -3.15
CA GLU A 251 -13.16 -12.14 -1.96
C GLU A 251 -13.75 -12.85 -0.76
N ASP A 252 -13.00 -12.87 0.34
CA ASP A 252 -13.42 -13.48 1.58
C ASP A 252 -13.18 -12.54 2.78
N ARG A 253 -13.87 -12.83 3.87
CA ARG A 253 -13.63 -12.21 5.18
C ARG A 253 -13.28 -13.29 6.20
N PRO A 254 -12.43 -12.99 7.18
CA PRO A 254 -12.16 -13.93 8.26
C PRO A 254 -13.44 -14.16 9.07
N LEU A 255 -13.65 -15.38 9.54
CA LEU A 255 -14.68 -15.68 10.52
C LEU A 255 -14.24 -15.21 11.91
N THR A 256 -15.20 -14.73 12.69
CA THR A 256 -15.00 -14.47 14.13
C THR A 256 -14.89 -15.80 14.90
N ASP A 257 -14.34 -15.76 16.10
CA ASP A 257 -14.25 -16.94 16.95
C ASP A 257 -15.63 -17.54 17.28
N GLU A 258 -16.65 -16.70 17.40
CA GLU A 258 -18.03 -17.14 17.60
C GLU A 258 -18.55 -17.89 16.37
N GLU A 259 -18.34 -17.35 15.18
CA GLU A 259 -18.71 -18.02 13.91
C GLU A 259 -17.95 -19.34 13.75
N LYS A 260 -16.65 -19.39 14.06
CA LYS A 260 -15.86 -20.62 14.01
C LYS A 260 -16.41 -21.69 14.96
N ARG A 261 -16.78 -21.30 16.20
CA ARG A 261 -17.42 -22.23 17.15
C ARG A 261 -18.76 -22.76 16.64
N LYS A 262 -19.59 -21.87 16.08
CA LYS A 262 -20.88 -22.22 15.49
C LYS A 262 -20.76 -23.29 14.39
N PHE A 263 -19.71 -23.21 13.60
CA PHE A 263 -19.45 -24.13 12.48
C PHE A 263 -18.52 -25.30 12.85
N GLY A 264 -18.13 -25.47 14.11
CA GLY A 264 -17.22 -26.51 14.55
C GLY A 264 -15.85 -26.47 13.94
N LEU A 265 -15.33 -25.24 13.69
CA LEU A 265 -14.02 -24.98 13.09
C LEU A 265 -12.98 -24.61 14.15
N LYS A 266 -11.70 -24.81 13.83
CA LYS A 266 -10.59 -24.46 14.72
C LYS A 266 -10.49 -22.95 14.90
N LEU A 267 -10.31 -22.48 16.14
CA LEU A 267 -10.24 -21.05 16.45
C LEU A 267 -8.95 -20.41 15.91
N ASP A 268 -7.84 -21.12 15.91
CA ASP A 268 -6.54 -20.68 15.41
C ASP A 268 -6.36 -20.84 13.89
N GLY A 269 -7.38 -21.33 13.20
CA GLY A 269 -7.39 -21.46 11.74
C GLY A 269 -7.74 -20.16 11.00
N PHE A 270 -7.39 -20.09 9.73
CA PHE A 270 -7.75 -18.95 8.86
C PHE A 270 -9.13 -19.09 8.19
N ALA A 271 -10.05 -19.83 8.77
CA ALA A 271 -11.38 -20.01 8.19
C ALA A 271 -12.02 -18.68 7.79
N SER A 272 -12.49 -18.59 6.55
CA SER A 272 -13.01 -17.39 5.95
C SER A 272 -14.25 -17.64 5.10
N GLN A 273 -15.18 -16.68 5.07
CA GLN A 273 -16.41 -16.76 4.29
C GLN A 273 -16.26 -15.97 2.99
N VAL A 274 -16.59 -16.60 1.87
CA VAL A 274 -16.68 -15.96 0.57
C VAL A 274 -17.78 -14.89 0.57
N THR A 275 -17.41 -13.65 0.33
CA THR A 275 -18.32 -12.50 0.36
C THR A 275 -18.66 -12.00 -1.04
N TYR A 276 -17.77 -12.20 -2.01
CA TYR A 276 -17.97 -11.72 -3.37
C TYR A 276 -17.23 -12.61 -4.39
N ILE A 277 -17.83 -12.78 -5.56
CA ILE A 277 -17.25 -13.45 -6.72
C ILE A 277 -17.41 -12.51 -7.92
N PRO A 278 -16.30 -11.97 -8.49
CA PRO A 278 -16.34 -11.08 -9.64
C PRO A 278 -17.05 -11.72 -10.84
N GLY A 279 -17.73 -10.92 -11.62
CA GLY A 279 -18.43 -11.40 -12.83
C GLY A 279 -17.51 -12.07 -13.85
N VAL A 280 -16.23 -11.71 -13.87
CA VAL A 280 -15.19 -12.34 -14.71
C VAL A 280 -15.04 -13.82 -14.39
N ALA A 281 -15.09 -14.22 -13.13
CA ALA A 281 -15.03 -15.63 -12.72
C ALA A 281 -16.25 -16.45 -13.22
N ARG A 282 -17.35 -15.79 -13.52
CA ARG A 282 -18.58 -16.39 -14.08
C ARG A 282 -18.54 -16.50 -15.59
N MET A 283 -17.61 -15.84 -16.27
CA MET A 283 -17.45 -15.98 -17.71
C MET A 283 -16.88 -17.36 -18.03
N LYS A 284 -17.44 -18.03 -19.04
CA LYS A 284 -17.03 -19.38 -19.49
C LYS A 284 -15.53 -19.51 -19.80
N MET A 285 -14.81 -18.41 -19.94
CA MET A 285 -13.39 -18.37 -20.31
C MET A 285 -12.43 -18.42 -19.12
N VAL A 286 -12.91 -18.20 -17.87
CA VAL A 286 -12.07 -18.18 -16.67
C VAL A 286 -12.80 -18.92 -15.57
N LYS A 287 -12.74 -20.24 -15.59
CA LYS A 287 -13.35 -21.09 -14.55
C LYS A 287 -12.25 -21.56 -13.60
N CYS A 288 -11.89 -20.68 -12.65
CA CYS A 288 -10.84 -20.99 -11.67
C CYS A 288 -11.35 -21.88 -10.52
N HIS A 289 -12.65 -21.82 -10.20
CA HIS A 289 -13.27 -22.53 -9.10
C HIS A 289 -14.81 -22.57 -9.23
N ASP A 290 -15.44 -23.42 -8.41
CA ASP A 290 -16.92 -23.53 -8.29
C ASP A 290 -17.45 -22.99 -6.96
N LEU A 291 -16.75 -22.03 -6.31
CA LEU A 291 -17.19 -21.37 -5.08
C LEU A 291 -18.49 -20.59 -5.29
N LEU A 292 -19.26 -20.49 -4.22
CA LEU A 292 -20.46 -19.65 -4.12
C LEU A 292 -20.27 -18.62 -3.00
N VAL A 293 -20.93 -17.48 -3.13
CA VAL A 293 -21.02 -16.52 -2.02
C VAL A 293 -21.71 -17.20 -0.83
N GLY A 294 -21.11 -17.09 0.34
CA GLY A 294 -21.55 -17.74 1.57
C GLY A 294 -20.77 -19.02 1.92
N ASP A 295 -20.03 -19.60 0.98
CA ASP A 295 -19.11 -20.72 1.27
C ASP A 295 -18.10 -20.34 2.34
N ILE A 296 -17.74 -21.28 3.20
CA ILE A 296 -16.68 -21.10 4.19
C ILE A 296 -15.50 -21.98 3.81
N ILE A 297 -14.38 -21.34 3.46
CA ILE A 297 -13.12 -22.04 3.18
C ILE A 297 -12.37 -22.18 4.51
N PHE A 298 -12.07 -23.40 4.93
CA PHE A 298 -11.42 -23.66 6.22
C PHE A 298 -10.06 -24.35 6.11
N ALA A 299 -9.66 -24.80 4.91
CA ALA A 299 -8.30 -25.25 4.62
C ALA A 299 -7.97 -25.09 3.13
N VAL A 300 -6.70 -24.96 2.81
CA VAL A 300 -6.14 -24.94 1.46
C VAL A 300 -4.99 -25.93 1.42
N ASP A 301 -5.03 -26.90 0.51
CA ASP A 301 -4.07 -28.01 0.41
C ASP A 301 -3.87 -28.74 1.75
N GLY A 302 -4.95 -28.91 2.52
CA GLY A 302 -4.95 -29.52 3.83
C GLY A 302 -4.36 -28.67 4.96
N LYS A 303 -3.90 -27.45 4.68
CA LYS A 303 -3.45 -26.48 5.70
C LYS A 303 -4.60 -25.61 6.13
N ASP A 304 -4.85 -25.53 7.42
CA ASP A 304 -5.93 -24.75 8.03
C ASP A 304 -5.48 -23.53 8.82
N ARG A 305 -4.16 -23.31 8.90
CA ARG A 305 -3.55 -22.18 9.64
C ARG A 305 -2.27 -21.68 8.99
N ASP A 306 -1.99 -20.40 9.18
CA ASP A 306 -0.76 -19.75 8.78
C ASP A 306 -0.55 -18.50 9.67
N PRO A 307 0.68 -18.18 10.10
CA PRO A 307 0.93 -17.03 10.97
C PRO A 307 0.68 -15.69 10.26
N LEU A 308 0.79 -15.65 8.93
CA LEU A 308 0.66 -14.43 8.14
C LEU A 308 -0.72 -14.27 7.51
N ALA A 309 -1.51 -15.35 7.38
CA ALA A 309 -2.82 -15.32 6.73
C ALA A 309 -3.96 -15.54 7.72
N ASN A 310 -5.02 -14.73 7.60
CA ASN A 310 -6.26 -14.88 8.35
C ASN A 310 -7.47 -15.19 7.47
N THR A 311 -7.26 -15.30 6.15
CA THR A 311 -8.25 -15.72 5.16
C THR A 311 -7.62 -16.68 4.17
N ALA A 312 -8.46 -17.46 3.47
CA ALA A 312 -8.00 -18.38 2.43
C ALA A 312 -7.41 -17.64 1.23
N ASP A 313 -8.02 -16.52 0.80
CA ASP A 313 -7.51 -15.71 -0.30
C ASP A 313 -6.10 -15.19 0.01
N LEU A 314 -5.89 -14.63 1.20
CA LEU A 314 -4.57 -14.15 1.61
C LEU A 314 -3.54 -15.29 1.67
N PHE A 315 -3.93 -16.47 2.21
CA PHE A 315 -3.05 -17.63 2.24
C PHE A 315 -2.62 -18.05 0.83
N ILE A 316 -3.55 -18.12 -0.11
CA ILE A 316 -3.26 -18.47 -1.51
C ILE A 316 -2.34 -17.42 -2.13
N LYS A 317 -2.63 -16.14 -1.96
CA LYS A 317 -1.81 -15.02 -2.49
C LYS A 317 -0.37 -15.05 -1.97
N LEU A 318 -0.16 -15.42 -0.71
CA LEU A 318 1.18 -15.50 -0.13
C LEU A 318 1.95 -16.76 -0.59
N THR A 319 1.26 -17.90 -0.80
CA THR A 319 1.91 -19.19 -0.98
C THR A 319 1.91 -19.75 -2.41
N LYS A 320 1.05 -19.23 -3.28
CA LYS A 320 0.90 -19.73 -4.67
C LYS A 320 1.42 -18.72 -5.69
N GLN A 321 1.68 -19.23 -6.88
CA GLN A 321 2.01 -18.46 -8.09
C GLN A 321 0.82 -18.48 -9.06
N PRO A 322 0.74 -17.54 -10.02
CA PRO A 322 -0.25 -17.61 -11.10
C PRO A 322 -0.13 -18.91 -11.91
N GLY A 323 -1.26 -19.61 -12.08
CA GLY A 323 -1.33 -20.91 -12.74
C GLY A 323 -1.25 -22.12 -11.80
N ASP A 324 -0.92 -21.91 -10.52
CA ASP A 324 -0.87 -23.00 -9.55
C ASP A 324 -2.27 -23.54 -9.25
N ALA A 325 -2.34 -24.86 -9.09
CA ALA A 325 -3.53 -25.53 -8.56
C ALA A 325 -3.50 -25.53 -7.03
N ALA A 326 -4.70 -25.52 -6.43
CA ALA A 326 -4.92 -25.73 -5.01
C ALA A 326 -6.20 -26.56 -4.79
N THR A 327 -6.28 -27.21 -3.64
CA THR A 327 -7.49 -27.89 -3.19
C THR A 327 -8.07 -27.13 -2.02
N LEU A 328 -9.33 -26.72 -2.13
CA LEU A 328 -10.05 -26.01 -1.07
C LEU A 328 -10.91 -27.01 -0.27
N ASP A 329 -10.78 -26.99 1.05
CA ASP A 329 -11.73 -27.65 1.94
C ASP A 329 -12.78 -26.61 2.35
N VAL A 330 -14.03 -26.84 1.94
CA VAL A 330 -15.14 -25.87 2.00
C VAL A 330 -16.30 -26.44 2.80
N LEU A 331 -16.93 -25.59 3.60
CA LEU A 331 -18.22 -25.87 4.25
C LEU A 331 -19.31 -25.11 3.49
N ARG A 332 -20.23 -25.84 2.85
CA ARG A 332 -21.38 -25.33 2.11
C ARG A 332 -22.66 -25.92 2.69
N ASN A 333 -23.56 -25.08 3.22
CA ASN A 333 -24.83 -25.52 3.83
C ASN A 333 -24.68 -26.64 4.90
N GLY A 334 -23.57 -26.64 5.66
CA GLY A 334 -23.28 -27.66 6.67
C GLY A 334 -22.54 -28.89 6.14
N GLU A 335 -22.38 -29.04 4.83
CA GLU A 335 -21.64 -30.15 4.22
C GLU A 335 -20.18 -29.76 3.94
N ARG A 336 -19.26 -30.70 4.23
CA ARG A 336 -17.83 -30.53 3.90
C ARG A 336 -17.58 -31.09 2.53
N ILE A 337 -17.10 -30.24 1.63
CA ILE A 337 -16.77 -30.58 0.25
C ILE A 337 -15.33 -30.19 -0.07
N ARG A 338 -14.72 -30.90 -0.99
CA ARG A 338 -13.43 -30.53 -1.58
C ARG A 338 -13.64 -30.04 -2.99
N MET A 339 -12.99 -28.96 -3.33
CA MET A 339 -13.04 -28.45 -4.69
C MET A 339 -11.67 -27.95 -5.19
N PRO A 340 -11.40 -28.09 -6.47
CA PRO A 340 -10.19 -27.56 -7.07
C PRO A 340 -10.30 -26.03 -7.23
N LEU A 341 -9.17 -25.38 -7.14
CA LEU A 341 -8.97 -24.00 -7.55
C LEU A 341 -7.71 -23.96 -8.42
N THR A 342 -7.75 -23.17 -9.50
CA THR A 342 -6.57 -22.82 -10.28
C THR A 342 -6.40 -21.31 -10.21
N THR A 343 -5.26 -20.84 -9.78
CA THR A 343 -4.93 -19.43 -9.75
C THR A 343 -4.65 -18.91 -11.14
N ASP A 344 -4.83 -17.61 -11.37
CA ASP A 344 -4.69 -17.01 -12.69
C ASP A 344 -3.91 -15.68 -12.64
N ARG A 345 -3.54 -15.21 -13.82
CA ARG A 345 -2.92 -13.90 -14.04
C ARG A 345 -3.67 -13.13 -15.11
N VAL A 346 -3.86 -11.84 -14.92
CA VAL A 346 -4.39 -10.98 -15.99
C VAL A 346 -3.40 -10.96 -17.16
N ASN A 347 -3.86 -11.37 -18.33
CA ASN A 347 -3.03 -11.35 -19.53
C ASN A 347 -3.07 -9.95 -20.17
N PHE A 348 -1.93 -9.27 -20.16
CA PHE A 348 -1.79 -7.93 -20.75
C PHE A 348 -1.64 -7.91 -22.29
N ARG A 349 -1.42 -9.05 -22.91
CA ARG A 349 -1.11 -9.14 -24.34
C ARG A 349 -2.35 -9.11 -25.22
N LYS A 350 -3.55 -8.97 -24.65
CA LYS A 350 -4.81 -8.88 -25.41
C LYS A 350 -5.37 -7.47 -25.43
#